data_ba95883c0c541e0e70efb1a3064fb7cf
#
_entry.id   ba95883c0c541e0e70efb1a3064fb7cf
#
_cell.length_a   1.000
_cell.length_b   1.000
_cell.length_c   1.000
_cell.angle_alpha   90.00
_cell.angle_beta   90.00
_cell.angle_gamma   90.00
#
_symmetry.space_group_name_H-M   'P 1'
#
loop_
_entity.id
_entity.type
_entity.pdbx_description
1 polymer ?
#
loop_
_entity_poly.entity_id
_entity_poly.type
_entity_poly.pdbx_seq_one_letter_code
_entity_poly.pdbx_strand_id
1 'polypeptide(L)'
;MRLLLVLLCSAFIWADIPAGPGKDATVKYCSDCHSIEQAVSLRQGPEEWKATLEKMTGMGAKIPDSSYESVLGYLTAHFGADAPLPIRVNKASAVDLESLLLLKRSEARAIIDYRTAHGDYKSIDDLRKVPGLDLKKIEAKKDLLVF
;
A
#
# COMPACT_ATOMS: atom_id res chain seq x y z
N MET A 1 7.45 -25.49 -39.08
CA MET A 1 7.33 -24.13 -38.49
C MET A 1 6.52 -24.30 -37.20
N ARG A 2 7.21 -24.42 -36.04
CA ARG A 2 6.56 -24.64 -34.74
C ARG A 2 6.29 -23.26 -34.11
N LEU A 3 5.01 -22.89 -34.00
CA LEU A 3 4.59 -21.70 -33.23
C LEU A 3 4.78 -21.99 -31.74
N LEU A 4 5.74 -21.31 -31.11
CA LEU A 4 5.86 -21.25 -29.65
C LEU A 4 4.78 -20.28 -29.15
N LEU A 5 3.73 -20.83 -28.54
CA LEU A 5 2.75 -20.05 -27.76
C LEU A 5 3.43 -19.60 -26.46
N VAL A 6 3.86 -18.36 -26.40
CA VAL A 6 4.32 -17.74 -25.15
C VAL A 6 3.06 -17.43 -24.33
N LEU A 7 2.78 -18.26 -23.32
CA LEU A 7 1.81 -17.93 -22.27
C LEU A 7 2.37 -16.76 -21.47
N LEU A 8 1.87 -15.55 -21.74
CA LEU A 8 2.02 -14.41 -20.86
C LEU A 8 1.26 -14.71 -19.56
N CYS A 9 1.97 -15.21 -18.56
CA CYS A 9 1.47 -15.30 -17.20
C CYS A 9 1.33 -13.86 -16.68
N SER A 10 0.12 -13.30 -16.77
CA SER A 10 -0.22 -12.03 -16.15
C SER A 10 -0.13 -12.24 -14.65
N ALA A 11 1.01 -11.91 -14.05
CA ALA A 11 1.14 -11.78 -12.62
C ALA A 11 0.17 -10.68 -12.19
N PHE A 12 -0.95 -11.07 -11.58
CA PHE A 12 -1.81 -10.14 -10.85
C PHE A 12 -0.96 -9.51 -9.76
N ILE A 13 -0.58 -8.26 -9.97
CA ILE A 13 0.06 -7.43 -8.95
C ILE A 13 -1.04 -7.16 -7.93
N TRP A 14 -1.11 -8.00 -6.92
CA TRP A 14 -1.96 -7.77 -5.76
C TRP A 14 -1.48 -6.49 -5.08
N ALA A 15 -2.42 -5.61 -4.78
CA ALA A 15 -2.14 -4.39 -4.05
C ALA A 15 -1.22 -4.64 -2.86
N ASP A 16 -0.22 -3.79 -2.72
CA ASP A 16 0.85 -3.93 -1.72
C ASP A 16 0.33 -3.48 -0.35
N ILE A 17 -0.52 -4.33 0.26
CA ILE A 17 -0.94 -4.15 1.65
C ILE A 17 -0.05 -5.00 2.56
N PRO A 18 0.17 -4.56 3.82
CA PRO A 18 1.09 -5.22 4.74
C PRO A 18 0.86 -6.72 4.86
N ALA A 19 1.93 -7.50 4.93
CA ALA A 19 1.83 -8.92 5.23
C ALA A 19 1.43 -9.12 6.70
N GLY A 20 0.61 -10.13 6.97
CA GLY A 20 0.21 -10.45 8.34
C GLY A 20 -1.02 -11.35 8.41
N PRO A 21 -1.33 -11.88 9.61
CA PRO A 21 -2.53 -12.67 9.82
C PRO A 21 -3.79 -11.89 9.41
N GLY A 22 -4.67 -12.51 8.64
CA GLY A 22 -5.90 -11.89 8.15
C GLY A 22 -5.79 -11.16 6.80
N LYS A 23 -4.58 -10.95 6.24
CA LYS A 23 -4.40 -10.31 4.94
C LYS A 23 -5.25 -10.96 3.85
N ASP A 24 -5.10 -12.27 3.66
CA ASP A 24 -5.77 -12.98 2.56
C ASP A 24 -7.29 -12.95 2.70
N ALA A 25 -7.80 -13.07 3.93
CA ALA A 25 -9.22 -12.93 4.21
C ALA A 25 -9.71 -11.51 3.91
N THR A 26 -8.96 -10.48 4.33
CA THR A 26 -9.28 -9.08 4.05
C THR A 26 -9.30 -8.81 2.55
N VAL A 27 -8.26 -9.22 1.82
CA VAL A 27 -8.23 -9.08 0.36
C VAL A 27 -9.43 -9.77 -0.28
N LYS A 28 -9.66 -11.04 0.07
CA LYS A 28 -10.72 -11.86 -0.51
C LYS A 28 -12.10 -11.21 -0.35
N TYR A 29 -12.46 -10.78 0.85
CA TYR A 29 -13.82 -10.33 1.12
C TYR A 29 -14.05 -8.83 0.84
N CYS A 30 -13.00 -8.03 0.82
CA CYS A 30 -13.12 -6.61 0.50
C CYS A 30 -12.99 -6.30 -0.99
N SER A 31 -12.33 -7.16 -1.77
CA SER A 31 -12.10 -6.92 -3.20
C SER A 31 -13.25 -7.33 -4.12
N ASP A 32 -14.32 -7.91 -3.57
CA ASP A 32 -15.47 -8.35 -4.37
C ASP A 32 -16.26 -7.17 -4.98
N CYS A 33 -16.24 -6.00 -4.33
CA CYS A 33 -17.06 -4.86 -4.73
C CYS A 33 -16.25 -3.61 -5.12
N HIS A 34 -15.05 -3.44 -4.58
CA HIS A 34 -14.16 -2.30 -4.85
C HIS A 34 -12.70 -2.70 -4.65
N SER A 35 -11.75 -1.83 -5.02
CA SER A 35 -10.34 -2.16 -4.84
C SER A 35 -9.95 -2.26 -3.37
N ILE A 36 -8.95 -3.09 -3.06
CA ILE A 36 -8.46 -3.23 -1.68
C ILE A 36 -7.86 -1.93 -1.16
N GLU A 37 -7.25 -1.11 -2.02
CA GLU A 37 -6.73 0.21 -1.65
C GLU A 37 -7.83 1.13 -1.16
N GLN A 38 -9.00 1.08 -1.78
CA GLN A 38 -10.17 1.84 -1.33
C GLN A 38 -10.66 1.33 0.02
N ALA A 39 -10.74 0.01 0.20
CA ALA A 39 -11.15 -0.60 1.46
C ALA A 39 -10.27 -0.14 2.63
N VAL A 40 -8.95 -0.11 2.43
CA VAL A 40 -7.96 0.21 3.47
C VAL A 40 -7.45 1.66 3.41
N SER A 41 -8.16 2.54 2.75
CA SER A 41 -7.80 3.96 2.67
C SER A 41 -7.99 4.73 3.99
N LEU A 42 -8.88 4.22 4.84
CA LEU A 42 -9.19 4.82 6.13
C LEU A 42 -8.17 4.41 7.21
N ARG A 43 -8.11 5.22 8.25
CA ARG A 43 -7.41 4.93 9.50
C ARG A 43 -8.43 5.06 10.61
N GLN A 44 -8.76 3.93 11.25
CA GLN A 44 -9.87 3.83 12.18
C GLN A 44 -9.47 3.00 13.39
N GLY A 45 -10.03 3.33 14.57
CA GLY A 45 -9.92 2.48 15.74
C GLY A 45 -10.71 1.17 15.59
N PRO A 46 -10.59 0.26 16.57
CA PRO A 46 -11.26 -1.04 16.50
C PRO A 46 -12.79 -0.94 16.35
N GLU A 47 -13.42 -0.04 17.09
CA GLU A 47 -14.88 0.12 17.07
C GLU A 47 -15.37 0.74 15.73
N GLU A 48 -14.61 1.68 15.17
CA GLU A 48 -14.94 2.26 13.87
C GLU A 48 -14.74 1.26 12.74
N TRP A 49 -13.71 0.40 12.82
CA TRP A 49 -13.54 -0.71 11.86
C TRP A 49 -14.68 -1.71 11.96
N LYS A 50 -15.11 -2.05 13.18
CA LYS A 50 -16.28 -2.90 13.41
C LYS A 50 -17.53 -2.32 12.76
N ALA A 51 -17.83 -1.05 13.02
CA ALA A 51 -18.95 -0.34 12.41
C ALA A 51 -18.85 -0.30 10.88
N THR A 52 -17.64 -0.14 10.33
CA THR A 52 -17.39 -0.19 8.89
C THR A 52 -17.69 -1.59 8.32
N LEU A 53 -17.24 -2.65 8.96
CA LEU A 53 -17.53 -4.04 8.53
C LEU A 53 -19.03 -4.35 8.61
N GLU A 54 -19.71 -3.93 9.66
CA GLU A 54 -21.16 -4.07 9.80
C GLU A 54 -21.91 -3.34 8.69
N LYS A 55 -21.48 -2.12 8.35
CA LYS A 55 -22.02 -1.38 7.22
C LYS A 55 -21.81 -2.11 5.91
N MET A 56 -20.59 -2.63 5.64
CA MET A 56 -20.29 -3.35 4.39
C MET A 56 -21.11 -4.64 4.29
N THR A 57 -21.27 -5.39 5.38
CA THR A 57 -22.12 -6.60 5.41
C THR A 57 -23.60 -6.23 5.18
N GLY A 58 -24.08 -5.14 5.77
CA GLY A 58 -25.42 -4.60 5.50
C GLY A 58 -25.64 -4.19 4.03
N MET A 59 -24.57 -3.84 3.33
CA MET A 59 -24.58 -3.54 1.88
C MET A 59 -24.36 -4.77 1.00
N GLY A 60 -24.19 -5.96 1.59
CA GLY A 60 -24.11 -7.24 0.87
C GLY A 60 -22.73 -7.90 0.85
N ALA A 61 -21.73 -7.34 1.53
CA ALA A 61 -20.43 -8.01 1.68
C ALA A 61 -20.60 -9.33 2.47
N LYS A 62 -20.00 -10.41 1.98
CA LYS A 62 -20.16 -11.75 2.54
C LYS A 62 -18.91 -12.16 3.32
N ILE A 63 -18.76 -11.63 4.53
CA ILE A 63 -17.68 -12.02 5.44
C ILE A 63 -18.22 -13.11 6.36
N PRO A 64 -17.75 -14.37 6.28
CA PRO A 64 -18.17 -15.44 7.19
C PRO A 64 -17.76 -15.13 8.63
N ASP A 65 -18.57 -15.56 9.60
CA ASP A 65 -18.27 -15.37 11.03
C ASP A 65 -16.89 -15.94 11.40
N SER A 66 -16.50 -17.06 10.81
CA SER A 66 -15.19 -17.68 11.01
C SER A 66 -14.00 -16.81 10.53
N SER A 67 -14.23 -15.82 9.68
CA SER A 67 -13.21 -14.91 9.15
C SER A 67 -13.31 -13.50 9.70
N TYR A 68 -14.42 -13.16 10.35
CA TYR A 68 -14.72 -11.80 10.81
C TYR A 68 -13.63 -11.25 11.74
N GLU A 69 -13.30 -11.99 12.79
CA GLU A 69 -12.28 -11.59 13.76
C GLU A 69 -10.89 -11.46 13.14
N SER A 70 -10.57 -12.32 12.16
CA SER A 70 -9.30 -12.25 11.45
C SER A 70 -9.21 -11.00 10.58
N VAL A 71 -10.30 -10.62 9.90
CA VAL A 71 -10.39 -9.39 9.09
C VAL A 71 -10.33 -8.17 10.00
N LEU A 72 -11.13 -8.12 11.06
CA LEU A 72 -11.13 -7.01 12.01
C LEU A 72 -9.76 -6.81 12.67
N GLY A 73 -9.15 -7.89 13.12
CA GLY A 73 -7.80 -7.86 13.71
C GLY A 73 -6.74 -7.34 12.75
N TYR A 74 -6.79 -7.77 11.48
CA TYR A 74 -5.88 -7.29 10.44
C TYR A 74 -6.05 -5.78 10.18
N LEU A 75 -7.30 -5.33 10.01
CA LEU A 75 -7.60 -3.92 9.77
C LEU A 75 -7.16 -3.05 10.96
N THR A 76 -7.44 -3.49 12.17
CA THR A 76 -7.03 -2.76 13.38
C THR A 76 -5.51 -2.70 13.54
N ALA A 77 -4.82 -3.80 13.26
CA ALA A 77 -3.36 -3.88 13.42
C ALA A 77 -2.61 -3.04 12.38
N HIS A 78 -3.07 -3.03 11.13
CA HIS A 78 -2.34 -2.41 10.03
C HIS A 78 -2.91 -1.06 9.56
N PHE A 79 -4.19 -0.80 9.85
CA PHE A 79 -4.93 0.40 9.43
C PHE A 79 -5.64 1.06 10.62
N GLY A 80 -5.09 0.89 11.82
CA GLY A 80 -5.56 1.54 13.04
C GLY A 80 -5.49 3.07 12.95
N ALA A 81 -6.16 3.76 13.88
CA ALA A 81 -6.23 5.24 13.88
C ALA A 81 -4.83 5.89 13.87
N ASP A 82 -3.88 5.28 14.58
CA ASP A 82 -2.49 5.75 14.67
C ASP A 82 -1.53 5.06 13.66
N ALA A 83 -2.05 4.20 12.80
CA ALA A 83 -1.22 3.50 11.84
C ALA A 83 -0.61 4.48 10.82
N PRO A 84 0.72 4.40 10.59
CA PRO A 84 1.37 5.31 9.67
C PRO A 84 0.84 5.11 8.24
N LEU A 85 0.76 6.21 7.50
CA LEU A 85 0.31 6.17 6.11
C LEU A 85 1.39 5.57 5.22
N PRO A 86 1.03 4.68 4.28
CA PRO A 86 1.96 4.18 3.28
C PRO A 86 2.39 5.32 2.35
N ILE A 87 3.68 5.33 2.01
CA ILE A 87 4.29 6.36 1.17
C ILE A 87 4.42 5.80 -0.25
N ARG A 88 3.48 6.13 -1.12
CA ARG A 88 3.47 5.70 -2.53
C ARG A 88 4.47 6.51 -3.34
N VAL A 89 5.73 6.10 -3.33
CA VAL A 89 6.87 6.86 -3.87
C VAL A 89 6.65 7.29 -5.33
N ASN A 90 6.02 6.44 -6.14
CA ASN A 90 5.76 6.71 -7.55
C ASN A 90 4.61 7.70 -7.79
N LYS A 91 3.76 7.95 -6.78
CA LYS A 91 2.60 8.84 -6.88
C LYS A 91 2.69 10.06 -5.98
N ALA A 92 3.54 10.02 -4.97
CA ALA A 92 3.68 11.09 -3.99
C ALA A 92 4.08 12.42 -4.65
N SER A 93 3.47 13.51 -4.21
CA SER A 93 3.89 14.87 -4.58
C SER A 93 5.18 15.25 -3.84
N ALA A 94 5.81 16.38 -4.24
CA ALA A 94 6.97 16.91 -3.51
C ALA A 94 6.65 17.18 -2.04
N VAL A 95 5.47 17.74 -1.76
CA VAL A 95 5.01 18.05 -0.40
C VAL A 95 4.82 16.77 0.43
N ASP A 96 4.25 15.71 -0.17
CA ASP A 96 4.11 14.42 0.51
C ASP A 96 5.48 13.82 0.86
N LEU A 97 6.42 13.83 -0.10
CA LEU A 97 7.78 13.34 0.11
C LEU A 97 8.54 14.16 1.18
N GLU A 98 8.39 15.49 1.14
CA GLU A 98 8.97 16.37 2.18
C GLU A 98 8.41 16.03 3.58
N SER A 99 7.10 15.91 3.70
CA SER A 99 6.44 15.73 5.00
C SER A 99 6.55 14.31 5.54
N LEU A 100 6.30 13.29 4.71
CA LEU A 100 6.25 11.89 5.14
C LEU A 100 7.64 11.28 5.34
N LEU A 101 8.60 11.66 4.49
CA LEU A 101 9.99 11.18 4.56
C LEU A 101 10.93 12.15 5.28
N LEU A 102 10.42 13.31 5.73
CA LEU A 102 11.22 14.37 6.36
C LEU A 102 12.39 14.83 5.47
N LEU A 103 12.16 14.86 4.16
CA LEU A 103 13.15 15.26 3.16
C LEU A 103 13.21 16.79 3.03
N LYS A 104 14.37 17.28 2.60
CA LYS A 104 14.48 18.66 2.11
C LYS A 104 13.75 18.76 0.77
N ARG A 105 13.30 19.96 0.41
CA ARG A 105 12.66 20.22 -0.90
C ARG A 105 13.52 19.77 -2.08
N SER A 106 14.84 19.97 -2.01
CA SER A 106 15.76 19.52 -3.05
C SER A 106 15.80 18.00 -3.20
N GLU A 107 15.72 17.26 -2.09
CA GLU A 107 15.71 15.78 -2.08
C GLU A 107 14.38 15.25 -2.65
N ALA A 108 13.24 15.82 -2.21
CA ALA A 108 11.92 15.46 -2.73
C ALA A 108 11.84 15.73 -4.24
N ARG A 109 12.39 16.87 -4.69
CA ARG A 109 12.46 17.20 -6.11
C ARG A 109 13.33 16.22 -6.88
N ALA A 110 14.50 15.84 -6.35
CA ALA A 110 15.38 14.86 -6.98
C ALA A 110 14.69 13.51 -7.19
N ILE A 111 13.86 13.05 -6.25
CA ILE A 111 13.06 11.83 -6.41
C ILE A 111 12.10 11.97 -7.60
N ILE A 112 11.38 13.09 -7.69
CA ILE A 112 10.42 13.31 -8.79
C ILE A 112 11.13 13.41 -10.13
N ASP A 113 12.21 14.18 -10.21
CA ASP A 113 12.97 14.37 -11.46
C ASP A 113 13.58 13.04 -11.92
N TYR A 114 14.08 12.22 -10.96
CA TYR A 114 14.64 10.90 -11.28
C TYR A 114 13.56 9.96 -11.84
N ARG A 115 12.39 9.82 -11.19
CA ARG A 115 11.32 8.97 -11.72
C ARG A 115 10.78 9.45 -13.07
N THR A 116 10.77 10.76 -13.30
CA THR A 116 10.35 11.33 -14.58
C THR A 116 11.32 10.95 -15.71
N ALA A 117 12.61 10.89 -15.41
CA ALA A 117 13.66 10.56 -16.38
C ALA A 117 13.86 9.05 -16.59
N HIS A 118 13.63 8.21 -15.56
CA HIS A 118 14.00 6.78 -15.56
C HIS A 118 12.79 5.84 -15.40
N GLY A 119 11.59 6.38 -15.21
CA GLY A 119 10.38 5.60 -14.92
C GLY A 119 10.18 5.34 -13.43
N ASP A 120 9.14 4.59 -13.13
CA ASP A 120 8.73 4.26 -11.76
C ASP A 120 9.79 3.43 -11.03
N TYR A 121 9.98 3.74 -9.74
CA TYR A 121 10.78 2.95 -8.82
C TYR A 121 10.14 1.57 -8.60
N LYS A 122 10.94 0.53 -8.54
CA LYS A 122 10.49 -0.85 -8.29
C LYS A 122 10.92 -1.35 -6.92
N SER A 123 11.85 -0.66 -6.28
CA SER A 123 12.41 -1.05 -5.00
C SER A 123 13.12 0.12 -4.32
N ILE A 124 13.49 -0.07 -3.05
CA ILE A 124 14.32 0.87 -2.31
C ILE A 124 15.71 1.05 -2.96
N ASP A 125 16.20 0.03 -3.65
CA ASP A 125 17.49 0.10 -4.35
C ASP A 125 17.47 1.11 -5.51
N ASP A 126 16.32 1.32 -6.12
CA ASP A 126 16.18 2.36 -7.14
C ASP A 126 16.21 3.75 -6.52
N LEU A 127 15.63 3.94 -5.34
CA LEU A 127 15.75 5.20 -4.60
C LEU A 127 17.20 5.53 -4.20
N ARG A 128 18.01 4.51 -3.91
CA ARG A 128 19.44 4.70 -3.60
C ARG A 128 20.25 5.28 -4.78
N LYS A 129 19.73 5.19 -6.00
CA LYS A 129 20.34 5.76 -7.21
C LYS A 129 20.08 7.25 -7.38
N VAL A 130 19.15 7.84 -6.61
CA VAL A 130 18.78 9.25 -6.70
C VAL A 130 19.92 10.12 -6.13
N PRO A 131 20.51 11.03 -6.92
CA PRO A 131 21.61 11.86 -6.45
C PRO A 131 21.19 12.79 -5.31
N GLY A 132 22.03 12.91 -4.30
CA GLY A 132 21.84 13.88 -3.20
C GLY A 132 20.75 13.51 -2.20
N LEU A 133 20.20 12.30 -2.24
CA LEU A 133 19.19 11.81 -1.31
C LEU A 133 19.82 11.35 0.01
N ASP A 134 19.27 11.77 1.14
CA ASP A 134 19.64 11.25 2.47
C ASP A 134 19.07 9.85 2.67
N LEU A 135 19.88 8.85 2.39
CA LEU A 135 19.49 7.45 2.48
C LEU A 135 19.11 7.01 3.91
N LYS A 136 19.62 7.67 4.95
CA LYS A 136 19.23 7.34 6.33
C LYS A 136 17.76 7.62 6.59
N LYS A 137 17.23 8.69 6.01
CA LYS A 137 15.80 9.03 6.12
C LYS A 137 14.93 8.01 5.38
N ILE A 138 15.39 7.55 4.23
CA ILE A 138 14.72 6.52 3.43
C ILE A 138 14.69 5.19 4.20
N GLU A 139 15.83 4.74 4.71
CA GLU A 139 15.92 3.50 5.49
C GLU A 139 15.07 3.53 6.77
N ALA A 140 14.99 4.68 7.44
CA ALA A 140 14.15 4.86 8.64
C ALA A 140 12.65 4.68 8.37
N LYS A 141 12.22 4.79 7.13
CA LYS A 141 10.81 4.70 6.69
C LYS A 141 10.57 3.57 5.67
N LYS A 142 11.54 2.66 5.50
CA LYS A 142 11.50 1.63 4.45
C LYS A 142 10.24 0.79 4.45
N ASP A 143 9.73 0.45 5.65
CA ASP A 143 8.55 -0.41 5.81
C ASP A 143 7.22 0.31 5.44
N LEU A 144 7.28 1.61 5.22
CA LEU A 144 6.16 2.44 4.78
C LEU A 144 6.20 2.72 3.26
N LEU A 145 7.33 2.41 2.60
CA LEU A 145 7.48 2.70 1.16
C LEU A 145 6.67 1.70 0.34
N VAL A 146 5.91 2.23 -0.61
CA VAL A 146 5.17 1.48 -1.64
C VAL A 146 5.66 1.94 -3.01
N PHE A 147 6.03 0.99 -3.85
CA PHE A 147 6.60 1.20 -5.18
C PHE A 147 5.63 0.91 -6.31
#